data_0a3b929770b978730e53a5f848909cd5
#
_entry.id   0a3b929770b978730e53a5f848909cd5
#
_cell.length_a   1.000
_cell.length_b   1.000
_cell.length_c   1.000
_cell.angle_alpha   90.00
_cell.angle_beta   90.00
_cell.angle_gamma   90.00
#
_symmetry.space_group_name_H-M   'P 1'
#
loop_
_entity.id
_entity.type
_entity.pdbx_description
1 polymer ?
#
loop_
_entity_poly.entity_id
_entity_poly.type
_entity_poly.pdbx_seq_one_letter_code
_entity_poly.pdbx_strand_id
1 'polypeptide(L)'
;LPEGACVLRAKIDMAAPNIIMRDPVLYRILHSHHHRSGDQWCIYPMYDFTHCLSDMLEGITHSLCTLEFENNRALYDWVLDTLQTPNHPRQIEFARLNLNYTITSKRKLLQLVEEGQVLGWDDPRMPTISGLRRRGYTPAAIRNFCAGIGVGKRDSLIDMGVLENAIRDDLNLHATRVFGVLDPLKVVITNYPEGIEEELIAQNHPQNPDMGSRMLPFGRELFIERADFMENAPKKFFRLSIGREVRLRGAYFVTATDVVKDKDGNVVEVLATYDPESKGGNSPDGRKVKSTM
;
A
#
# COMPACT_ATOMS: atom_id res chain seq x y z
N LEU A 1 -49.17 11.19 -5.34
CA LEU A 1 -49.29 10.12 -4.35
C LEU A 1 -48.16 10.20 -3.37
N PRO A 2 -48.39 9.94 -2.06
CA PRO A 2 -47.31 9.93 -1.08
C PRO A 2 -46.38 8.70 -1.25
N GLU A 3 -45.20 8.76 -0.62
CA GLU A 3 -44.28 7.62 -0.56
C GLU A 3 -44.98 6.38 0.02
N GLY A 4 -44.70 5.23 -0.56
CA GLY A 4 -45.30 3.96 -0.13
C GLY A 4 -46.74 3.71 -0.57
N ALA A 5 -47.42 4.67 -1.22
CA ALA A 5 -48.80 4.50 -1.68
C ALA A 5 -48.96 3.40 -2.71
N CYS A 6 -48.00 3.27 -3.64
CA CYS A 6 -47.97 2.20 -4.64
C CYS A 6 -46.52 1.97 -5.14
N VAL A 7 -46.31 0.82 -5.76
CA VAL A 7 -45.09 0.42 -6.47
C VAL A 7 -45.46 -0.22 -7.79
N LEU A 8 -44.58 -0.14 -8.78
CA LEU A 8 -44.66 -0.95 -9.98
C LEU A 8 -43.89 -2.25 -9.79
N ARG A 9 -44.50 -3.39 -10.07
CA ARG A 9 -43.86 -4.70 -9.98
C ARG A 9 -43.83 -5.40 -11.33
N ALA A 10 -42.77 -6.17 -11.56
CA ALA A 10 -42.80 -7.14 -12.65
C ALA A 10 -43.82 -8.25 -12.31
N LYS A 11 -44.50 -8.79 -13.32
CA LYS A 11 -45.33 -9.96 -13.19
C LYS A 11 -44.59 -11.16 -13.77
N ILE A 12 -43.95 -11.93 -12.92
CA ILE A 12 -43.11 -13.09 -13.28
C ILE A 12 -43.72 -14.38 -12.74
N ASP A 13 -43.39 -14.74 -11.50
CA ASP A 13 -43.88 -15.93 -10.82
C ASP A 13 -43.69 -15.80 -9.30
N MET A 14 -44.78 -15.69 -8.57
CA MET A 14 -44.75 -15.62 -7.08
C MET A 14 -44.30 -16.91 -6.42
N ALA A 15 -44.31 -18.04 -7.12
CA ALA A 15 -43.86 -19.34 -6.62
C ALA A 15 -42.41 -19.67 -7.04
N ALA A 16 -41.69 -18.76 -7.73
CA ALA A 16 -40.34 -19.00 -8.18
C ALA A 16 -39.42 -19.42 -7.03
N PRO A 17 -38.56 -20.45 -7.19
CA PRO A 17 -37.57 -20.84 -6.18
C PRO A 17 -36.61 -19.68 -5.85
N ASN A 18 -36.17 -18.92 -6.86
CA ASN A 18 -35.37 -17.71 -6.69
C ASN A 18 -36.26 -16.56 -6.20
N ILE A 19 -36.07 -16.10 -4.98
CA ILE A 19 -36.86 -15.04 -4.37
C ILE A 19 -36.82 -13.73 -5.17
N ILE A 20 -35.71 -13.46 -5.86
CA ILE A 20 -35.56 -12.26 -6.72
C ILE A 20 -36.54 -12.26 -7.90
N MET A 21 -37.02 -13.44 -8.32
CA MET A 21 -37.97 -13.60 -9.42
C MET A 21 -39.44 -13.53 -8.97
N ARG A 22 -39.72 -13.35 -7.67
CA ARG A 22 -41.08 -13.30 -7.14
C ARG A 22 -41.67 -11.89 -7.29
N ASP A 23 -42.09 -11.55 -8.49
CA ASP A 23 -42.71 -10.27 -8.85
C ASP A 23 -41.98 -9.06 -8.24
N PRO A 24 -40.69 -8.85 -8.56
CA PRO A 24 -39.88 -7.82 -7.93
C PRO A 24 -40.40 -6.41 -8.24
N VAL A 25 -40.11 -5.49 -7.31
CA VAL A 25 -40.43 -4.07 -7.50
C VAL A 25 -39.48 -3.46 -8.54
N LEU A 26 -40.04 -2.80 -9.56
CA LEU A 26 -39.29 -2.10 -10.60
C LEU A 26 -39.18 -0.60 -10.31
N TYR A 27 -40.26 0.04 -9.85
CA TYR A 27 -40.30 1.46 -9.49
C TYR A 27 -40.99 1.70 -8.16
N ARG A 28 -40.54 2.74 -7.47
CA ARG A 28 -41.15 3.25 -6.23
C ARG A 28 -41.36 4.76 -6.28
N ILE A 29 -42.24 5.26 -5.44
CA ILE A 29 -42.39 6.70 -5.19
C ILE A 29 -41.38 7.11 -4.11
N LEU A 30 -40.60 8.14 -4.37
CA LEU A 30 -39.64 8.73 -3.44
C LEU A 30 -39.57 10.24 -3.67
N HIS A 31 -39.97 11.02 -2.66
CA HIS A 31 -39.85 12.49 -2.66
C HIS A 31 -38.55 12.91 -1.99
N SER A 32 -37.45 12.88 -2.73
CA SER A 32 -36.12 13.23 -2.23
C SER A 32 -35.40 14.10 -3.24
N HIS A 33 -34.78 15.16 -2.74
CA HIS A 33 -33.95 16.04 -3.56
C HIS A 33 -32.72 15.30 -4.11
N HIS A 34 -32.56 15.27 -5.41
CA HIS A 34 -31.43 14.65 -6.07
C HIS A 34 -30.38 15.72 -6.46
N HIS A 35 -29.10 15.49 -6.15
CA HIS A 35 -28.02 16.46 -6.32
C HIS A 35 -27.83 17.00 -7.75
N ARG A 36 -28.33 16.31 -8.79
CA ARG A 36 -28.25 16.75 -10.20
C ARG A 36 -29.58 17.21 -10.75
N SER A 37 -30.66 16.47 -10.50
CA SER A 37 -31.99 16.73 -11.09
C SER A 37 -32.93 17.48 -10.13
N GLY A 38 -32.49 17.81 -8.91
CA GLY A 38 -33.33 18.48 -7.91
C GLY A 38 -34.57 17.66 -7.59
N ASP A 39 -35.72 18.31 -7.62
CA ASP A 39 -37.04 17.71 -7.31
C ASP A 39 -37.84 17.37 -8.58
N GLN A 40 -37.18 17.24 -9.73
CA GLN A 40 -37.79 16.97 -11.02
C GLN A 40 -38.51 15.62 -11.06
N TRP A 41 -38.01 14.62 -10.36
CA TRP A 41 -38.51 13.25 -10.34
C TRP A 41 -38.97 12.83 -8.97
N CYS A 42 -40.11 12.13 -8.91
CA CYS A 42 -40.61 11.49 -7.68
C CYS A 42 -40.86 9.99 -7.86
N ILE A 43 -40.58 9.42 -9.04
CA ILE A 43 -40.66 8.00 -9.34
C ILE A 43 -39.25 7.52 -9.66
N TYR A 44 -38.75 6.56 -8.90
CA TYR A 44 -37.39 6.07 -9.02
C TYR A 44 -37.38 4.57 -9.33
N PRO A 45 -36.55 4.15 -10.30
CA PRO A 45 -36.36 2.73 -10.59
C PRO A 45 -35.56 2.06 -9.45
N MET A 46 -35.86 0.79 -9.23
CA MET A 46 -35.05 -0.05 -8.34
C MET A 46 -33.77 -0.51 -9.03
N TYR A 47 -32.77 -0.84 -8.24
CA TYR A 47 -31.42 -1.19 -8.71
C TYR A 47 -31.45 -2.26 -9.80
N ASP A 48 -32.14 -3.38 -9.58
CA ASP A 48 -32.12 -4.51 -10.50
C ASP A 48 -32.70 -4.17 -11.88
N PHE A 49 -33.67 -3.25 -11.92
CA PHE A 49 -34.23 -2.78 -13.20
C PHE A 49 -33.32 -1.75 -13.88
N THR A 50 -32.71 -0.87 -13.09
CA THR A 50 -31.84 0.17 -13.64
C THR A 50 -30.52 -0.40 -14.18
N HIS A 51 -29.93 -1.35 -13.47
CA HIS A 51 -28.60 -1.88 -13.78
C HIS A 51 -28.55 -2.50 -15.18
N CYS A 52 -29.45 -3.42 -15.48
CA CYS A 52 -29.47 -4.09 -16.79
C CYS A 52 -29.76 -3.11 -17.95
N LEU A 53 -30.67 -2.15 -17.73
CA LEU A 53 -31.01 -1.16 -18.78
C LEU A 53 -29.89 -0.14 -19.00
N SER A 54 -29.23 0.33 -17.96
CA SER A 54 -28.09 1.24 -18.09
C SER A 54 -26.95 0.57 -18.85
N ASP A 55 -26.59 -0.64 -18.48
CA ASP A 55 -25.56 -1.41 -19.16
C ASP A 55 -25.90 -1.64 -20.65
N MET A 56 -27.14 -1.99 -20.91
CA MET A 56 -27.63 -2.20 -22.28
C MET A 56 -27.54 -0.90 -23.11
N LEU A 57 -28.01 0.22 -22.56
CA LEU A 57 -28.02 1.52 -23.25
C LEU A 57 -26.60 2.05 -23.50
N GLU A 58 -25.68 1.77 -22.60
CA GLU A 58 -24.28 2.17 -22.71
C GLU A 58 -23.44 1.22 -23.58
N GLY A 59 -24.02 0.13 -24.08
CA GLY A 59 -23.35 -0.84 -24.95
C GLY A 59 -22.32 -1.70 -24.20
N ILE A 60 -22.49 -1.89 -22.89
CA ILE A 60 -21.65 -2.77 -22.07
C ILE A 60 -21.81 -4.22 -22.56
N THR A 61 -20.70 -4.92 -22.66
CA THR A 61 -20.69 -6.35 -23.06
C THR A 61 -20.59 -7.29 -21.85
N HIS A 62 -19.84 -6.89 -20.82
CA HIS A 62 -19.57 -7.66 -19.62
C HIS A 62 -19.91 -6.82 -18.39
N SER A 63 -21.02 -7.14 -17.74
CA SER A 63 -21.50 -6.49 -16.54
C SER A 63 -20.88 -7.17 -15.33
N LEU A 64 -19.91 -6.52 -14.68
CA LEU A 64 -19.15 -7.10 -13.58
C LEU A 64 -19.75 -6.69 -12.23
N CYS A 65 -19.99 -7.67 -11.35
CA CYS A 65 -20.52 -7.42 -10.00
C CYS A 65 -19.93 -8.40 -8.96
N THR A 66 -20.30 -8.22 -7.70
CA THR A 66 -19.90 -9.13 -6.63
C THR A 66 -20.84 -10.34 -6.53
N LEU A 67 -20.41 -11.41 -5.85
CA LEU A 67 -21.19 -12.65 -5.66
C LEU A 67 -22.54 -12.41 -5.00
N GLU A 68 -22.73 -11.32 -4.28
CA GLU A 68 -24.01 -10.94 -3.66
C GLU A 68 -25.14 -10.84 -4.68
N PHE A 69 -24.83 -10.59 -5.97
CA PHE A 69 -25.78 -10.44 -7.06
C PHE A 69 -25.95 -11.69 -7.94
N GLU A 70 -25.42 -12.84 -7.52
CA GLU A 70 -25.53 -14.06 -8.32
C GLU A 70 -27.00 -14.45 -8.58
N ASN A 71 -27.85 -14.34 -7.57
CA ASN A 71 -29.28 -14.62 -7.70
C ASN A 71 -30.04 -13.59 -8.55
N ASN A 72 -29.49 -12.36 -8.68
CA ASN A 72 -30.09 -11.27 -9.43
C ASN A 72 -29.88 -11.43 -10.95
N ARG A 73 -28.94 -12.28 -11.41
CA ARG A 73 -28.69 -12.53 -12.82
C ARG A 73 -29.95 -12.99 -13.57
N ALA A 74 -30.75 -13.83 -12.95
CA ALA A 74 -32.01 -14.29 -13.56
C ALA A 74 -32.96 -13.14 -13.85
N LEU A 75 -33.04 -12.15 -12.97
CA LEU A 75 -33.87 -10.96 -13.19
C LEU A 75 -33.24 -10.01 -14.22
N TYR A 76 -31.93 -9.86 -14.20
CA TYR A 76 -31.16 -9.09 -15.18
C TYR A 76 -31.48 -9.57 -16.62
N ASP A 77 -31.35 -10.88 -16.83
CA ASP A 77 -31.62 -11.49 -18.14
C ASP A 77 -33.11 -11.39 -18.49
N TRP A 78 -34.01 -11.68 -17.53
CA TRP A 78 -35.46 -11.61 -17.75
C TRP A 78 -35.92 -10.22 -18.21
N VAL A 79 -35.38 -9.14 -17.64
CA VAL A 79 -35.75 -7.75 -18.06
C VAL A 79 -35.32 -7.50 -19.50
N LEU A 80 -34.08 -7.84 -19.86
CA LEU A 80 -33.56 -7.62 -21.21
C LEU A 80 -34.29 -8.44 -22.26
N ASP A 81 -34.60 -9.70 -21.95
CA ASP A 81 -35.35 -10.59 -22.84
C ASP A 81 -36.80 -10.12 -23.02
N THR A 82 -37.47 -9.73 -21.92
CA THR A 82 -38.87 -9.26 -21.98
C THR A 82 -39.03 -7.98 -22.76
N LEU A 83 -38.05 -7.07 -22.67
CA LEU A 83 -38.03 -5.82 -23.40
C LEU A 83 -37.48 -5.96 -24.83
N GLN A 84 -36.99 -7.15 -25.20
CA GLN A 84 -36.40 -7.43 -26.52
C GLN A 84 -35.33 -6.39 -26.89
N THR A 85 -34.41 -6.15 -25.93
CA THR A 85 -33.41 -5.10 -26.08
C THR A 85 -32.40 -5.42 -27.19
N PRO A 86 -31.83 -4.40 -27.88
CA PRO A 86 -30.89 -4.62 -28.99
C PRO A 86 -29.55 -5.20 -28.55
N ASN A 87 -29.18 -4.97 -27.32
CA ASN A 87 -27.94 -5.50 -26.70
C ASN A 87 -28.30 -6.30 -25.46
N HIS A 88 -27.54 -7.38 -25.23
CA HIS A 88 -27.72 -8.23 -24.08
C HIS A 88 -26.37 -8.41 -23.33
N PRO A 89 -26.02 -7.47 -22.40
CA PRO A 89 -24.82 -7.61 -21.59
C PRO A 89 -24.85 -8.87 -20.76
N ARG A 90 -23.68 -9.47 -20.55
CA ARG A 90 -23.57 -10.68 -19.72
C ARG A 90 -23.14 -10.29 -18.30
N GLN A 91 -23.98 -10.58 -17.32
CA GLN A 91 -23.61 -10.41 -15.91
C GLN A 91 -22.60 -11.49 -15.46
N ILE A 92 -21.51 -11.06 -14.83
CA ILE A 92 -20.43 -11.93 -14.33
C ILE A 92 -20.13 -11.53 -12.91
N GLU A 93 -20.31 -12.46 -11.98
CA GLU A 93 -20.03 -12.25 -10.56
C GLU A 93 -18.65 -12.81 -10.17
N PHE A 94 -18.01 -12.16 -9.22
CA PHE A 94 -16.75 -12.60 -8.64
C PHE A 94 -16.67 -12.30 -7.15
N ALA A 95 -15.81 -13.06 -6.46
CA ALA A 95 -15.59 -12.93 -5.05
C ALA A 95 -14.93 -11.59 -4.68
N ARG A 96 -15.29 -11.06 -3.52
CA ARG A 96 -14.63 -9.89 -2.96
C ARG A 96 -13.22 -10.23 -2.50
N LEU A 97 -12.27 -9.33 -2.73
CA LEU A 97 -10.95 -9.40 -2.13
C LEU A 97 -11.05 -9.11 -0.62
N ASN A 98 -10.69 -10.09 0.20
CA ASN A 98 -10.55 -9.93 1.64
C ASN A 98 -9.07 -10.09 2.02
N LEU A 99 -8.53 -9.11 2.74
CA LEU A 99 -7.19 -9.13 3.31
C LEU A 99 -7.29 -9.32 4.82
N ASN A 100 -6.42 -10.15 5.41
CA ASN A 100 -6.28 -10.19 6.86
C ASN A 100 -5.77 -8.83 7.39
N TYR A 101 -5.97 -8.54 8.65
CA TYR A 101 -5.59 -7.28 9.31
C TYR A 101 -6.09 -6.00 8.61
N THR A 102 -7.09 -6.11 7.72
CA THR A 102 -7.57 -4.98 6.91
C THR A 102 -9.08 -4.84 7.00
N ILE A 103 -9.54 -3.64 7.32
CA ILE A 103 -10.95 -3.29 7.31
C ILE A 103 -11.30 -2.70 5.95
N THR A 104 -12.19 -3.35 5.18
CA THR A 104 -12.65 -2.87 3.87
C THR A 104 -14.06 -2.28 3.89
N SER A 105 -14.73 -2.28 5.07
CA SER A 105 -16.08 -1.73 5.23
C SER A 105 -16.07 -0.20 5.21
N LYS A 106 -16.71 0.42 4.20
CA LYS A 106 -16.85 1.88 4.11
C LYS A 106 -17.40 2.51 5.39
N ARG A 107 -18.44 1.90 5.99
CA ARG A 107 -19.08 2.41 7.23
C ARG A 107 -18.08 2.46 8.40
N LYS A 108 -17.27 1.41 8.58
CA LYS A 108 -16.26 1.38 9.64
C LYS A 108 -15.11 2.35 9.38
N LEU A 109 -14.71 2.52 8.12
CA LEU A 109 -13.68 3.48 7.75
C LEU A 109 -14.18 4.92 7.91
N LEU A 110 -15.45 5.20 7.57
CA LEU A 110 -16.08 6.49 7.79
C LEU A 110 -16.08 6.85 9.28
N GLN A 111 -16.42 5.91 10.15
CA GLN A 111 -16.39 6.11 11.60
C GLN A 111 -15.01 6.57 12.09
N LEU A 112 -13.91 5.97 11.58
CA LEU A 112 -12.55 6.39 11.94
C LEU A 112 -12.26 7.84 11.53
N VAL A 113 -12.81 8.28 10.40
CA VAL A 113 -12.67 9.66 9.92
C VAL A 113 -13.49 10.61 10.78
N GLU A 114 -14.75 10.29 11.06
CA GLU A 114 -15.68 11.13 11.84
C GLU A 114 -15.25 11.27 13.30
N GLU A 115 -14.69 10.21 13.89
CA GLU A 115 -14.13 10.23 15.26
C GLU A 115 -12.73 10.86 15.34
N GLY A 116 -12.14 11.31 14.22
CA GLY A 116 -10.82 11.91 14.19
C GLY A 116 -9.66 10.96 14.51
N GLN A 117 -9.87 9.64 14.42
CA GLN A 117 -8.83 8.62 14.63
C GLN A 117 -7.79 8.63 13.51
N VAL A 118 -8.19 9.09 12.33
CA VAL A 118 -7.34 9.30 11.15
C VAL A 118 -7.55 10.70 10.59
N LEU A 119 -6.56 11.22 9.84
CA LEU A 119 -6.61 12.57 9.28
C LEU A 119 -7.66 12.73 8.16
N GLY A 120 -8.04 11.64 7.52
CA GLY A 120 -9.00 11.64 6.42
C GLY A 120 -8.90 10.35 5.61
N TRP A 121 -9.60 10.33 4.46
CA TRP A 121 -9.65 9.17 3.58
C TRP A 121 -8.30 8.85 2.90
N ASP A 122 -7.38 9.78 2.87
CA ASP A 122 -6.02 9.65 2.32
C ASP A 122 -4.96 9.40 3.40
N ASP A 123 -5.36 9.21 4.65
CA ASP A 123 -4.42 8.85 5.71
C ASP A 123 -3.65 7.56 5.33
N PRO A 124 -2.31 7.51 5.48
CA PRO A 124 -1.50 6.34 5.12
C PRO A 124 -1.90 5.05 5.83
N ARG A 125 -2.63 5.13 6.93
CA ARG A 125 -3.18 3.98 7.67
C ARG A 125 -4.46 3.42 7.05
N MET A 126 -5.12 4.19 6.16
CA MET A 126 -6.36 3.81 5.51
C MET A 126 -6.09 2.91 4.29
N PRO A 127 -6.85 1.80 4.12
CA PRO A 127 -6.71 0.90 2.97
C PRO A 127 -7.43 1.42 1.72
N THR A 128 -7.45 2.71 1.53
CA THR A 128 -7.96 3.36 0.31
C THR A 128 -6.85 3.48 -0.72
N ILE A 129 -7.19 3.62 -1.99
CA ILE A 129 -6.19 3.88 -3.05
C ILE A 129 -5.37 5.15 -2.73
N SER A 130 -6.02 6.20 -2.22
CA SER A 130 -5.34 7.44 -1.81
C SER A 130 -4.41 7.23 -0.62
N GLY A 131 -4.83 6.46 0.39
CA GLY A 131 -4.02 6.10 1.54
C GLY A 131 -2.82 5.23 1.16
N LEU A 132 -3.03 4.21 0.34
CA LEU A 132 -1.95 3.36 -0.17
C LEU A 132 -0.95 4.16 -1.00
N ARG A 133 -1.42 5.04 -1.89
CA ARG A 133 -0.57 5.92 -2.68
C ARG A 133 0.29 6.83 -1.79
N ARG A 134 -0.29 7.44 -0.78
CA ARG A 134 0.40 8.30 0.17
C ARG A 134 1.39 7.52 1.05
N ARG A 135 1.10 6.26 1.33
CA ARG A 135 2.01 5.33 2.03
C ARG A 135 3.20 4.88 1.16
N GLY A 136 3.17 5.11 -0.16
CA GLY A 136 4.25 4.76 -1.08
C GLY A 136 3.98 3.50 -1.91
N TYR A 137 2.77 2.97 -1.92
CA TYR A 137 2.39 1.87 -2.79
C TYR A 137 2.27 2.35 -4.24
N THR A 138 2.96 1.66 -5.14
CA THR A 138 2.92 2.00 -6.56
C THR A 138 1.70 1.38 -7.25
N PRO A 139 1.17 2.01 -8.30
CA PRO A 139 0.10 1.41 -9.10
C PRO A 139 0.50 0.05 -9.70
N ALA A 140 1.77 -0.13 -10.08
CA ALA A 140 2.27 -1.39 -10.62
C ALA A 140 2.21 -2.51 -9.58
N ALA A 141 2.67 -2.26 -8.35
CA ALA A 141 2.62 -3.24 -7.27
C ALA A 141 1.18 -3.67 -6.94
N ILE A 142 0.22 -2.74 -6.90
CA ILE A 142 -1.19 -3.06 -6.64
C ILE A 142 -1.76 -3.92 -7.78
N ARG A 143 -1.47 -3.59 -9.05
CA ARG A 143 -1.90 -4.40 -10.20
C ARG A 143 -1.27 -5.79 -10.19
N ASN A 144 0.03 -5.89 -9.90
CA ASN A 144 0.73 -7.17 -9.81
C ASN A 144 0.16 -8.05 -8.69
N PHE A 145 -0.14 -7.46 -7.54
CA PHE A 145 -0.83 -8.15 -6.46
C PHE A 145 -2.19 -8.70 -6.92
N CYS A 146 -3.04 -7.84 -7.52
CA CYS A 146 -4.36 -8.28 -8.01
C CYS A 146 -4.25 -9.37 -9.09
N ALA A 147 -3.29 -9.26 -10.01
CA ALA A 147 -3.04 -10.27 -11.03
C ALA A 147 -2.59 -11.61 -10.41
N GLY A 148 -1.75 -11.54 -9.38
CA GLY A 148 -1.23 -12.74 -8.68
C GLY A 148 -2.30 -13.52 -7.92
N ILE A 149 -3.27 -12.84 -7.31
CA ILE A 149 -4.38 -13.50 -6.61
C ILE A 149 -5.47 -13.99 -7.55
N GLY A 150 -5.59 -13.37 -8.73
CA GLY A 150 -6.59 -13.71 -9.74
C GLY A 150 -8.03 -13.35 -9.34
N VAL A 151 -8.99 -13.81 -10.18
CA VAL A 151 -10.43 -13.60 -9.99
C VAL A 151 -11.11 -14.97 -9.88
N GLY A 152 -11.94 -15.14 -8.87
CA GLY A 152 -12.66 -16.40 -8.63
C GLY A 152 -14.05 -16.18 -8.05
N LYS A 153 -14.83 -17.26 -7.97
CA LYS A 153 -16.18 -17.29 -7.38
C LYS A 153 -16.21 -17.82 -5.93
N ARG A 154 -15.06 -17.93 -5.28
CA ARG A 154 -14.97 -18.31 -3.86
C ARG A 154 -14.36 -17.19 -3.05
N ASP A 155 -15.05 -16.78 -2.00
CA ASP A 155 -14.48 -15.88 -1.01
C ASP A 155 -13.25 -16.52 -0.38
N SER A 156 -12.16 -15.79 -0.39
CA SER A 156 -10.88 -16.18 0.21
C SER A 156 -10.31 -15.05 1.03
N LEU A 157 -9.58 -15.39 2.08
CA LEU A 157 -8.83 -14.45 2.87
C LEU A 157 -7.37 -14.49 2.40
N ILE A 158 -6.89 -13.38 1.87
CA ILE A 158 -5.52 -13.23 1.38
C ILE A 158 -4.66 -12.67 2.51
N ASP A 159 -3.47 -13.21 2.67
CA ASP A 159 -2.50 -12.69 3.64
C ASP A 159 -1.95 -11.32 3.20
N MET A 160 -1.90 -10.36 4.13
CA MET A 160 -1.34 -9.02 3.89
C MET A 160 0.11 -9.09 3.39
N GLY A 161 0.86 -10.11 3.81
CA GLY A 161 2.23 -10.34 3.34
C GLY A 161 2.34 -10.52 1.83
N VAL A 162 1.30 -11.00 1.16
CA VAL A 162 1.29 -11.11 -0.32
C VAL A 162 1.28 -9.72 -0.96
N LEU A 163 0.48 -8.79 -0.44
CA LEU A 163 0.48 -7.39 -0.88
C LEU A 163 1.82 -6.71 -0.55
N GLU A 164 2.35 -6.94 0.65
CA GLU A 164 3.65 -6.39 1.06
C GLU A 164 4.81 -6.93 0.24
N ASN A 165 4.76 -8.17 -0.21
CA ASN A 165 5.75 -8.72 -1.13
C ASN A 165 5.67 -8.08 -2.51
N ALA A 166 4.47 -7.88 -3.06
CA ALA A 166 4.30 -7.22 -4.35
C ALA A 166 4.86 -5.79 -4.35
N ILE A 167 4.66 -5.03 -3.25
CA ILE A 167 5.25 -3.68 -3.13
C ILE A 167 6.77 -3.73 -2.94
N ARG A 168 7.28 -4.69 -2.17
CA ARG A 168 8.73 -4.88 -1.98
C ARG A 168 9.43 -5.21 -3.29
N ASP A 169 8.86 -6.10 -4.08
CA ASP A 169 9.41 -6.50 -5.37
C ASP A 169 9.49 -5.31 -6.34
N ASP A 170 8.41 -4.54 -6.45
CA ASP A 170 8.38 -3.35 -7.29
C ASP A 170 9.38 -2.27 -6.82
N LEU A 171 9.40 -1.95 -5.53
CA LEU A 171 10.33 -0.97 -4.96
C LEU A 171 11.79 -1.44 -5.03
N ASN A 172 12.05 -2.73 -4.94
CA ASN A 172 13.39 -3.27 -5.12
C ASN A 172 13.96 -3.00 -6.52
N LEU A 173 13.09 -2.90 -7.52
CA LEU A 173 13.50 -2.61 -8.90
C LEU A 173 13.58 -1.11 -9.21
N HIS A 174 12.70 -0.30 -8.59
CA HIS A 174 12.47 1.06 -9.07
C HIS A 174 12.76 2.17 -8.05
N ALA A 175 12.91 1.84 -6.75
CA ALA A 175 13.11 2.87 -5.73
C ALA A 175 14.57 3.28 -5.59
N THR A 176 14.81 4.59 -5.50
CA THR A 176 16.09 5.14 -5.10
C THR A 176 16.46 4.68 -3.69
N ARG A 177 17.69 4.21 -3.49
CA ARG A 177 18.21 3.80 -2.18
C ARG A 177 18.77 5.00 -1.45
N VAL A 178 18.19 5.33 -0.32
CA VAL A 178 18.64 6.41 0.55
C VAL A 178 18.92 5.87 1.95
N PHE A 179 19.75 6.60 2.72
CA PHE A 179 19.91 6.35 4.14
C PHE A 179 18.83 7.10 4.91
N GLY A 180 18.24 6.43 5.88
CA GLY A 180 17.32 7.02 6.83
C GLY A 180 17.78 6.66 8.24
N VAL A 181 17.99 7.67 9.09
CA VAL A 181 18.36 7.51 10.50
C VAL A 181 17.21 8.06 11.35
N LEU A 182 16.50 7.20 12.05
CA LEU A 182 15.31 7.54 12.82
C LEU A 182 15.62 7.80 14.30
N ASP A 183 16.54 7.02 14.88
CA ASP A 183 17.06 7.18 16.23
C ASP A 183 18.58 7.41 16.17
N PRO A 184 19.02 8.68 15.98
CA PRO A 184 20.40 8.99 15.70
C PRO A 184 21.32 8.76 16.90
N LEU A 185 22.44 8.10 16.64
CA LEU A 185 23.59 8.01 17.53
C LEU A 185 24.80 8.66 16.85
N LYS A 186 25.40 9.64 17.52
CA LYS A 186 26.58 10.34 17.01
C LYS A 186 27.80 9.44 16.98
N VAL A 187 28.57 9.48 15.90
CA VAL A 187 29.86 8.82 15.74
C VAL A 187 30.90 9.88 15.41
N VAL A 188 31.97 9.97 16.19
CA VAL A 188 33.09 10.87 15.95
C VAL A 188 34.31 10.08 15.48
N ILE A 189 34.76 10.40 14.26
CA ILE A 189 35.96 9.80 13.67
C ILE A 189 37.18 10.57 14.16
N THR A 190 37.84 10.06 15.17
CA THR A 190 38.89 10.78 15.95
C THR A 190 40.13 11.10 15.13
N ASN A 191 40.48 10.27 14.16
CA ASN A 191 41.62 10.46 13.27
C ASN A 191 41.24 11.13 11.90
N TYR A 192 40.01 11.62 11.75
CA TYR A 192 39.62 12.44 10.59
C TYR A 192 39.95 13.91 10.87
N PRO A 193 40.49 14.65 9.86
CA PRO A 193 40.89 16.05 10.06
C PRO A 193 39.70 16.93 10.47
N GLU A 194 39.92 17.86 11.38
CA GLU A 194 38.92 18.83 11.83
C GLU A 194 38.57 19.82 10.74
N GLY A 195 37.28 20.13 10.60
CA GLY A 195 36.78 21.15 9.66
C GLY A 195 36.86 20.74 8.18
N ILE A 196 37.24 19.50 7.89
CA ILE A 196 37.26 18.98 6.52
C ILE A 196 36.03 18.12 6.29
N GLU A 197 35.34 18.42 5.20
CA GLU A 197 34.29 17.57 4.62
C GLU A 197 34.71 17.18 3.20
N GLU A 198 34.43 15.95 2.82
CA GLU A 198 34.61 15.47 1.46
C GLU A 198 33.30 14.92 0.90
N GLU A 199 33.18 14.94 -0.41
CA GLU A 199 32.04 14.35 -1.11
C GLU A 199 32.35 12.93 -1.58
N LEU A 200 31.52 11.98 -1.19
CA LEU A 200 31.62 10.59 -1.59
C LEU A 200 30.47 10.25 -2.56
N ILE A 201 30.75 9.36 -3.51
CA ILE A 201 29.75 8.95 -4.49
C ILE A 201 28.93 7.78 -3.95
N ALA A 202 27.61 7.97 -3.85
CA ALA A 202 26.67 6.91 -3.53
C ALA A 202 25.78 6.58 -4.72
N GLN A 203 25.74 5.30 -5.08
CA GLN A 203 24.83 4.82 -6.14
C GLN A 203 23.38 4.92 -5.68
N ASN A 204 22.51 5.45 -6.53
CA ASN A 204 21.08 5.56 -6.24
C ASN A 204 20.40 4.20 -6.25
N HIS A 205 20.95 3.22 -6.99
CA HIS A 205 20.45 1.87 -7.01
C HIS A 205 21.59 0.85 -7.18
N PRO A 206 21.63 -0.24 -6.39
CA PRO A 206 22.77 -1.17 -6.40
C PRO A 206 22.85 -2.06 -7.66
N GLN A 207 21.74 -2.24 -8.38
CA GLN A 207 21.62 -3.13 -9.53
C GLN A 207 21.26 -2.39 -10.83
N ASN A 208 20.92 -1.10 -10.75
CA ASN A 208 20.54 -0.30 -11.92
C ASN A 208 21.39 0.97 -12.01
N PRO A 209 22.50 0.92 -12.78
CA PRO A 209 23.39 2.08 -12.96
C PRO A 209 22.70 3.28 -13.61
N ASP A 210 21.66 3.06 -14.43
CA ASP A 210 20.93 4.13 -15.12
C ASP A 210 20.20 5.08 -14.16
N MET A 211 19.98 4.64 -12.92
CA MET A 211 19.46 5.51 -11.86
C MET A 211 20.48 6.53 -11.33
N GLY A 212 21.73 6.46 -11.82
CA GLY A 212 22.79 7.40 -11.50
C GLY A 212 23.29 7.30 -10.05
N SER A 213 23.95 8.37 -9.63
CA SER A 213 24.57 8.49 -8.31
C SER A 213 24.31 9.87 -7.72
N ARG A 214 24.59 10.01 -6.44
CA ARG A 214 24.53 11.29 -5.72
C ARG A 214 25.79 11.46 -4.87
N MET A 215 26.10 12.71 -4.53
CA MET A 215 27.16 13.04 -3.60
C MET A 215 26.62 12.94 -2.17
N LEU A 216 27.42 12.34 -1.28
CA LEU A 216 27.18 12.29 0.16
C LEU A 216 28.30 13.02 0.88
N PRO A 217 28.01 13.98 1.75
CA PRO A 217 29.02 14.59 2.60
C PRO A 217 29.54 13.57 3.60
N PHE A 218 30.87 13.55 3.80
CA PHE A 218 31.55 12.74 4.78
C PHE A 218 32.54 13.61 5.55
N GLY A 219 32.49 13.54 6.86
CA GLY A 219 33.34 14.32 7.72
C GLY A 219 33.62 13.62 9.05
N ARG A 220 34.18 14.38 9.99
CA ARG A 220 34.55 13.87 11.31
C ARG A 220 33.34 13.42 12.14
N GLU A 221 32.18 14.05 11.98
CA GLU A 221 30.97 13.75 12.72
C GLU A 221 29.94 13.10 11.81
N LEU A 222 29.45 11.95 12.21
CA LEU A 222 28.45 11.17 11.49
C LEU A 222 27.32 10.77 12.41
N PHE A 223 26.18 10.36 11.84
CA PHE A 223 25.07 9.80 12.58
C PHE A 223 24.71 8.43 12.01
N ILE A 224 24.54 7.46 12.90
CA ILE A 224 24.08 6.11 12.57
C ILE A 224 22.77 5.81 13.30
N GLU A 225 22.05 4.79 12.86
CA GLU A 225 20.93 4.27 13.65
C GLU A 225 21.44 3.69 14.95
N ARG A 226 20.84 4.05 16.08
CA ARG A 226 21.27 3.58 17.42
C ARG A 226 21.29 2.06 17.51
N ALA A 227 20.34 1.37 16.90
CA ALA A 227 20.28 -0.09 16.85
C ALA A 227 21.46 -0.73 16.08
N ASP A 228 22.19 0.04 15.28
CA ASP A 228 23.39 -0.43 14.59
C ASP A 228 24.67 -0.35 15.44
N PHE A 229 24.56 0.07 16.71
CA PHE A 229 25.66 0.04 17.67
C PHE A 229 25.32 -0.79 18.91
N MET A 230 26.29 -1.55 19.37
CA MET A 230 26.21 -2.28 20.64
C MET A 230 27.58 -2.35 21.31
N GLU A 231 27.72 -1.80 22.53
CA GLU A 231 28.98 -1.76 23.28
C GLU A 231 29.49 -3.18 23.53
N ASN A 232 28.68 -4.04 24.14
CA ASN A 232 29.00 -5.43 24.48
C ASN A 232 28.29 -6.39 23.50
N ALA A 233 28.77 -6.46 22.26
CA ALA A 233 28.13 -7.18 21.21
C ALA A 233 28.38 -8.69 21.21
N PRO A 234 27.38 -9.57 21.06
CA PRO A 234 27.56 -10.99 20.87
C PRO A 234 28.26 -11.29 19.53
N LYS A 235 28.79 -12.51 19.37
CA LYS A 235 29.54 -12.93 18.17
C LYS A 235 28.75 -12.79 16.87
N LYS A 236 27.40 -12.89 16.92
CA LYS A 236 26.50 -12.79 15.76
C LYS A 236 25.97 -11.39 15.48
N PHE A 237 26.41 -10.38 16.19
CA PHE A 237 26.07 -8.98 15.90
C PHE A 237 27.01 -8.45 14.82
N PHE A 238 26.49 -8.27 13.61
CA PHE A 238 27.25 -7.82 12.45
C PHE A 238 27.03 -6.32 12.17
N ARG A 239 27.22 -5.48 13.20
CA ARG A 239 27.16 -4.03 13.15
C ARG A 239 28.31 -3.45 14.00
N LEU A 240 28.30 -2.14 14.21
CA LEU A 240 29.37 -1.43 14.92
C LEU A 240 29.43 -1.84 16.40
N SER A 241 30.59 -2.19 16.85
CA SER A 241 30.87 -2.48 18.27
C SER A 241 32.34 -2.19 18.59
N ILE A 242 32.66 -2.02 19.85
CA ILE A 242 34.03 -1.72 20.29
C ILE A 242 35.02 -2.77 19.75
N GLY A 243 36.10 -2.29 19.12
CA GLY A 243 37.17 -3.12 18.56
C GLY A 243 36.80 -3.89 17.27
N ARG A 244 35.61 -3.70 16.72
CA ARG A 244 35.22 -4.34 15.45
C ARG A 244 35.18 -3.34 14.30
N GLU A 245 35.82 -3.73 13.18
CA GLU A 245 35.79 -2.97 11.96
C GLU A 245 34.49 -3.25 11.18
N VAL A 246 33.86 -2.19 10.71
CA VAL A 246 32.68 -2.23 9.81
C VAL A 246 32.94 -1.36 8.59
N ARG A 247 32.28 -1.68 7.49
CA ARG A 247 32.30 -0.86 6.28
C ARG A 247 31.10 0.07 6.26
N LEU A 248 31.32 1.37 6.24
CA LEU A 248 30.30 2.34 5.91
C LEU A 248 30.09 2.33 4.38
N ARG A 249 28.87 2.07 3.94
CA ARG A 249 28.55 1.89 2.52
C ARG A 249 28.90 3.14 1.70
N GLY A 250 29.75 2.95 0.69
CA GLY A 250 30.22 4.04 -0.17
C GLY A 250 31.26 4.96 0.46
N ALA A 251 31.67 4.70 1.71
CA ALA A 251 32.62 5.51 2.45
C ALA A 251 33.89 4.72 2.80
N TYR A 252 34.14 4.51 4.07
CA TYR A 252 35.38 3.93 4.60
C TYR A 252 35.10 2.76 5.55
N PHE A 253 36.15 2.03 5.89
CA PHE A 253 36.14 1.15 7.04
C PHE A 253 36.34 1.98 8.31
N VAL A 254 35.52 1.68 9.32
CA VAL A 254 35.61 2.34 10.64
C VAL A 254 35.62 1.31 11.76
N THR A 255 36.37 1.62 12.81
CA THR A 255 36.47 0.79 14.01
C THR A 255 36.09 1.63 15.22
N ALA A 256 35.07 1.24 15.96
CA ALA A 256 34.74 1.91 17.21
C ALA A 256 35.81 1.61 18.27
N THR A 257 36.31 2.64 18.91
CA THR A 257 37.38 2.56 19.91
C THR A 257 36.89 2.76 21.34
N ASP A 258 35.89 3.65 21.52
CA ASP A 258 35.35 4.01 22.83
C ASP A 258 33.95 4.60 22.72
N VAL A 259 33.31 4.89 23.86
CA VAL A 259 32.00 5.54 23.94
C VAL A 259 31.97 6.65 24.98
N VAL A 260 31.16 7.67 24.71
CA VAL A 260 30.81 8.69 25.70
C VAL A 260 29.39 8.38 26.20
N LYS A 261 29.22 8.43 27.51
CA LYS A 261 27.94 8.13 28.19
C LYS A 261 27.40 9.37 28.90
N ASP A 262 26.11 9.46 28.99
CA ASP A 262 25.41 10.43 29.81
C ASP A 262 25.42 10.04 31.30
N LYS A 263 24.76 10.86 32.13
CA LYS A 263 24.67 10.64 33.58
C LYS A 263 23.91 9.38 33.97
N ASP A 264 23.06 8.91 33.06
CA ASP A 264 22.21 7.72 33.24
C ASP A 264 22.90 6.44 32.70
N GLY A 265 24.10 6.57 32.13
CA GLY A 265 24.88 5.47 31.57
C GLY A 265 24.54 5.13 30.13
N ASN A 266 23.67 5.92 29.46
CA ASN A 266 23.34 5.69 28.04
C ASN A 266 24.47 6.20 27.16
N VAL A 267 24.75 5.46 26.09
CA VAL A 267 25.72 5.89 25.08
C VAL A 267 25.13 7.04 24.25
N VAL A 268 25.81 8.19 24.28
CA VAL A 268 25.42 9.39 23.54
C VAL A 268 26.34 9.66 22.36
N GLU A 269 27.57 9.15 22.38
CA GLU A 269 28.54 9.29 21.30
C GLU A 269 29.42 8.05 21.21
N VAL A 270 29.81 7.65 20.01
CA VAL A 270 30.78 6.59 19.74
C VAL A 270 32.02 7.22 19.16
N LEU A 271 33.17 6.94 19.76
CA LEU A 271 34.46 7.33 19.21
C LEU A 271 34.96 6.22 18.28
N ALA A 272 35.41 6.58 17.11
CA ALA A 272 35.88 5.62 16.11
C ALA A 272 37.09 6.16 15.34
N THR A 273 37.84 5.25 14.75
CA THR A 273 38.86 5.57 13.75
C THR A 273 38.43 5.07 12.37
N TYR A 274 38.88 5.75 11.32
CA TYR A 274 38.69 5.28 9.95
C TYR A 274 40.02 4.85 9.33
N ASP A 275 39.93 4.01 8.29
CA ASP A 275 41.04 3.62 7.45
C ASP A 275 41.02 4.47 6.16
N PRO A 276 41.97 5.44 5.99
CA PRO A 276 41.99 6.34 4.82
C PRO A 276 42.13 5.60 3.49
N GLU A 277 42.80 4.44 3.50
CA GLU A 277 43.07 3.66 2.26
C GLU A 277 41.84 2.86 1.80
N SER A 278 40.80 2.78 2.62
CA SER A 278 39.58 2.01 2.34
C SER A 278 38.50 2.82 1.62
N LYS A 279 38.80 3.96 1.02
CA LYS A 279 37.86 4.83 0.31
C LYS A 279 37.03 4.05 -0.71
N GLY A 280 35.68 4.25 -0.68
CA GLY A 280 34.73 3.51 -1.49
C GLY A 280 34.38 2.14 -0.93
N GLY A 281 34.89 1.77 0.27
CA GLY A 281 34.56 0.53 0.97
C GLY A 281 35.35 -0.69 0.49
N ASN A 282 36.49 -0.51 -0.14
CA ASN A 282 37.43 -1.56 -0.52
C ASN A 282 38.73 -1.41 0.29
N SER A 283 39.34 -2.52 0.62
CA SER A 283 40.64 -2.52 1.30
C SER A 283 41.76 -2.88 0.31
N PRO A 284 42.86 -2.08 0.24
CA PRO A 284 44.00 -2.39 -0.60
C PRO A 284 44.69 -3.71 -0.22
N ASP A 285 44.66 -4.10 1.03
CA ASP A 285 45.23 -5.35 1.55
C ASP A 285 44.34 -6.58 1.32
N GLY A 286 43.17 -6.40 0.71
CA GLY A 286 42.22 -7.48 0.38
C GLY A 286 41.49 -8.09 1.58
N ARG A 287 41.59 -7.50 2.78
CA ARG A 287 40.85 -8.00 3.95
C ARG A 287 39.35 -7.85 3.74
N LYS A 288 38.60 -8.85 4.18
CA LYS A 288 37.15 -8.90 4.04
C LYS A 288 36.48 -8.42 5.32
N VAL A 289 35.85 -7.25 5.29
CA VAL A 289 35.00 -6.77 6.36
C VAL A 289 33.55 -7.27 6.10
N LYS A 290 33.09 -8.17 6.98
CA LYS A 290 31.77 -8.84 6.83
C LYS A 290 30.60 -7.91 7.14
N SER A 291 30.80 -6.90 7.97
CA SER A 291 29.77 -5.97 8.42
C SER A 291 29.73 -4.75 7.52
N THR A 292 28.54 -4.45 6.98
CA THR A 292 28.30 -3.24 6.19
C THR A 292 27.12 -2.47 6.79
N MET A 293 27.29 -1.17 6.98
CA MET A 293 26.27 -0.24 7.47
C MET A 293 25.94 0.80 6.42
#